data_b3b71ea29c60eaa8a2260fca982207a9
#
_entry.id   b3b71ea29c60eaa8a2260fca982207a9
#
_cell.length_a   1.000
_cell.length_b   1.000
_cell.length_c   1.000
_cell.angle_alpha   90.00
_cell.angle_beta   90.00
_cell.angle_gamma   90.00
#
_symmetry.space_group_name_H-M   'P 1'
#
loop_
_entity.id
_entity.type
_entity.pdbx_description
1 polymer ?
#
loop_
_entity_poly.entity_id
_entity_poly.type
_entity_poly.pdbx_seq_one_letter_code
_entity_poly.pdbx_strand_id
1 'polypeptide(L)'
;MHQPTSLLAQYGEDAIVRVERALADLRAGKGVMVVDDEDRENEGDLILSTDYLTVQQMALMIRECSGIVCVCLRDEDCQRLQLPQMVPTNTNTQGTAFTVSIEAAVGCTTGVSAADRVATIKAAANPNGKPEDLLRPGHVYPLRARKGGVLERRGHTEATIDLMRLAGLNPCGVLCELMNEDGTMSKLPEVCTFADKHGMCVISVDDLVQYRIAKNA
;
A
#
# COMPACT_ATOMS: atom_id res chain seq x y z
N MET A 1 35.13 13.97 6.25
CA MET A 1 33.73 14.41 6.21
C MET A 1 32.89 13.16 6.20
N HIS A 2 32.20 12.85 7.32
CA HIS A 2 31.23 11.78 7.35
C HIS A 2 30.05 12.21 6.46
N GLN A 3 29.76 11.46 5.40
CA GLN A 3 28.46 11.59 4.72
C GLN A 3 27.40 11.26 5.77
N PRO A 4 26.31 12.06 5.88
CA PRO A 4 25.21 11.70 6.77
C PRO A 4 24.72 10.32 6.34
N THR A 5 24.79 9.37 7.26
CA THR A 5 24.28 8.01 7.06
C THR A 5 22.79 8.17 6.79
N SER A 6 22.31 7.71 5.65
CA SER A 6 20.88 7.76 5.34
C SER A 6 20.07 7.10 6.46
N LEU A 7 18.96 7.69 6.90
CA LEU A 7 18.09 7.12 7.93
C LEU A 7 17.63 5.70 7.56
N LEU A 8 17.57 5.36 6.27
CA LEU A 8 17.24 4.02 5.81
C LEU A 8 18.34 2.98 6.14
N ALA A 9 19.58 3.40 6.41
CA ALA A 9 20.70 2.47 6.70
C ALA A 9 20.45 1.63 7.98
N GLN A 10 19.63 2.09 8.92
CA GLN A 10 19.25 1.32 10.11
C GLN A 10 18.39 0.08 9.79
N TYR A 11 17.70 0.08 8.64
CA TYR A 11 16.87 -1.03 8.18
C TYR A 11 17.62 -2.01 7.26
N GLY A 12 18.84 -1.67 6.84
CA GLY A 12 19.70 -2.51 6.01
C GLY A 12 20.78 -1.69 5.32
N GLU A 13 21.95 -2.29 5.11
CA GLU A 13 23.14 -1.63 4.56
C GLU A 13 22.95 -1.16 3.10
N ASP A 14 22.11 -1.87 2.34
CA ASP A 14 21.80 -1.55 0.95
C ASP A 14 20.31 -1.83 0.62
N ALA A 15 19.89 -1.48 -0.60
CA ALA A 15 18.55 -1.67 -1.10
C ALA A 15 18.09 -3.14 -1.07
N ILE A 16 19.00 -4.07 -1.41
CA ILE A 16 18.67 -5.50 -1.47
C ILE A 16 18.34 -6.01 -0.06
N VAL A 17 19.18 -5.68 0.92
CA VAL A 17 18.97 -6.09 2.32
C VAL A 17 17.68 -5.50 2.89
N ARG A 18 17.40 -4.22 2.62
CA ARG A 18 16.18 -3.57 3.09
C ARG A 18 14.92 -4.21 2.49
N VAL A 19 14.92 -4.46 1.18
CA VAL A 19 13.76 -5.09 0.51
C VAL A 19 13.58 -6.53 1.00
N GLU A 20 14.63 -7.34 1.11
CA GLU A 20 14.51 -8.71 1.66
C GLU A 20 13.91 -8.71 3.08
N ARG A 21 14.29 -7.76 3.92
CA ARG A 21 13.74 -7.59 5.26
C ARG A 21 12.26 -7.22 5.20
N ALA A 22 11.89 -6.28 4.33
CA ALA A 22 10.49 -5.90 4.12
C ALA A 22 9.64 -7.09 3.63
N LEU A 23 10.18 -7.89 2.70
CA LEU A 23 9.50 -9.11 2.22
C LEU A 23 9.33 -10.15 3.34
N ALA A 24 10.33 -10.30 4.21
CA ALA A 24 10.23 -11.19 5.38
C ALA A 24 9.17 -10.72 6.38
N ASP A 25 9.10 -9.40 6.65
CA ASP A 25 8.08 -8.82 7.53
C ASP A 25 6.67 -9.03 6.97
N LEU A 26 6.44 -8.81 5.66
CA LEU A 26 5.16 -9.06 5.01
C LEU A 26 4.74 -10.54 5.07
N ARG A 27 5.68 -11.49 4.85
CA ARG A 27 5.44 -12.93 5.02
C ARG A 27 5.08 -13.31 6.46
N ALA A 28 5.60 -12.56 7.42
CA ALA A 28 5.28 -12.73 8.85
C ALA A 28 3.97 -12.04 9.27
N GLY A 29 3.23 -11.43 8.31
CA GLY A 29 1.98 -10.71 8.57
C GLY A 29 2.15 -9.34 9.21
N LYS A 30 3.37 -8.79 9.21
CA LYS A 30 3.63 -7.42 9.65
C LYS A 30 3.37 -6.41 8.53
N GLY A 31 3.21 -5.14 8.92
CA GLY A 31 3.25 -4.02 7.99
C GLY A 31 4.68 -3.59 7.64
N VAL A 32 4.81 -2.88 6.55
CA VAL A 32 6.04 -2.19 6.15
C VAL A 32 5.73 -0.74 5.82
N MET A 33 6.70 0.15 6.06
CA MET A 33 6.61 1.54 5.63
C MET A 33 7.37 1.70 4.32
N VAL A 34 6.76 2.37 3.36
CA VAL A 34 7.38 2.68 2.07
C VAL A 34 7.36 4.19 1.88
N VAL A 35 8.52 4.78 1.61
CA VAL A 35 8.65 6.20 1.26
C VAL A 35 8.94 6.35 -0.23
N ASP A 36 8.42 7.40 -0.84
CA ASP A 36 8.73 7.73 -2.22
C ASP A 36 9.78 8.86 -2.33
N ASP A 37 10.08 9.27 -3.56
CA ASP A 37 11.10 10.26 -3.84
C ASP A 37 10.67 11.65 -3.32
N GLU A 38 11.64 12.46 -2.83
CA GLU A 38 11.40 13.80 -2.29
C GLU A 38 10.80 14.78 -3.31
N ASP A 39 11.02 14.54 -4.59
CA ASP A 39 10.52 15.34 -5.71
C ASP A 39 9.18 14.82 -6.27
N ARG A 40 8.61 13.74 -5.67
CA ARG A 40 7.30 13.20 -6.04
C ARG A 40 6.22 13.63 -5.02
N GLU A 41 5.73 12.75 -4.17
CA GLU A 41 4.79 13.06 -3.07
C GLU A 41 5.56 13.39 -1.79
N ASN A 42 6.75 12.77 -1.64
CA ASN A 42 7.57 12.85 -0.44
C ASN A 42 6.75 12.44 0.80
N GLU A 43 6.12 11.29 0.73
CA GLU A 43 5.24 10.74 1.76
C GLU A 43 5.68 9.32 2.14
N GLY A 44 5.16 8.81 3.24
CA GLY A 44 5.38 7.44 3.67
C GLY A 44 4.06 6.73 3.90
N ASP A 45 3.87 5.59 3.21
CA ASP A 45 2.67 4.78 3.32
C ASP A 45 2.89 3.56 4.20
N LEU A 46 1.93 3.29 5.09
CA LEU A 46 1.82 2.00 5.74
C LEU A 46 1.19 1.01 4.77
N ILE A 47 1.95 -0.05 4.45
CA ILE A 47 1.51 -1.12 3.54
C ILE A 47 1.31 -2.42 4.31
N LEU A 48 0.17 -3.08 4.08
CA LEU A 48 -0.21 -4.34 4.69
C LEU A 48 -0.65 -5.35 3.62
N SER A 49 -0.31 -6.61 3.81
CA SER A 49 -0.84 -7.70 2.97
C SER A 49 -2.32 -7.96 3.28
N THR A 50 -3.11 -8.19 2.25
CA THR A 50 -4.52 -8.60 2.40
C THR A 50 -4.66 -10.01 2.97
N ASP A 51 -3.65 -10.89 2.81
CA ASP A 51 -3.69 -12.27 3.32
C ASP A 51 -3.75 -12.31 4.86
N TYR A 52 -2.99 -11.43 5.51
CA TYR A 52 -2.85 -11.38 6.97
C TYR A 52 -3.56 -10.20 7.62
N LEU A 53 -4.29 -9.38 6.84
CA LEU A 53 -4.94 -8.17 7.34
C LEU A 53 -5.91 -8.47 8.48
N THR A 54 -5.68 -7.83 9.62
CA THR A 54 -6.50 -7.92 10.83
C THR A 54 -7.27 -6.64 11.10
N VAL A 55 -8.32 -6.74 11.91
CA VAL A 55 -9.08 -5.56 12.37
C VAL A 55 -8.20 -4.60 13.18
N GLN A 56 -7.24 -5.13 13.95
CA GLN A 56 -6.31 -4.34 14.76
C GLN A 56 -5.36 -3.52 13.88
N GLN A 57 -4.82 -4.12 12.81
CA GLN A 57 -3.98 -3.41 11.84
C GLN A 57 -4.77 -2.34 11.09
N MET A 58 -6.00 -2.63 10.69
CA MET A 58 -6.88 -1.65 10.07
C MET A 58 -7.22 -0.50 11.03
N ALA A 59 -7.47 -0.80 12.31
CA ALA A 59 -7.71 0.24 13.32
C ALA A 59 -6.46 1.12 13.55
N LEU A 60 -5.25 0.53 13.51
CA LEU A 60 -4.00 1.30 13.54
C LEU A 60 -3.93 2.24 12.32
N MET A 61 -4.12 1.72 11.12
CA MET A 61 -4.09 2.48 9.87
C MET A 61 -5.08 3.65 9.88
N ILE A 62 -6.32 3.44 10.34
CA ILE A 62 -7.34 4.49 10.41
C ILE A 62 -6.96 5.59 11.42
N ARG A 63 -6.27 5.27 12.53
CA ARG A 63 -5.92 6.24 13.57
C ARG A 63 -4.66 7.03 13.26
N GLU A 64 -3.67 6.38 12.66
CA GLU A 64 -2.32 6.97 12.50
C GLU A 64 -2.08 7.51 11.08
N CYS A 65 -2.90 7.10 10.12
CA CYS A 65 -2.78 7.50 8.71
C CYS A 65 -3.89 8.47 8.31
N SER A 66 -3.88 8.91 7.04
CA SER A 66 -4.84 9.88 6.47
C SER A 66 -6.32 9.43 6.57
N GLY A 67 -6.54 8.14 6.74
CA GLY A 67 -7.88 7.55 6.76
C GLY A 67 -8.46 7.25 5.38
N ILE A 68 -7.78 7.64 4.30
CA ILE A 68 -8.14 7.28 2.92
C ILE A 68 -7.56 5.90 2.62
N VAL A 69 -8.20 4.87 3.18
CA VAL A 69 -7.73 3.49 3.02
C VAL A 69 -7.91 3.03 1.60
N CYS A 70 -6.79 2.70 0.95
CA CYS A 70 -6.73 2.24 -0.43
C CYS A 70 -6.40 0.75 -0.50
N VAL A 71 -7.06 0.03 -1.41
CA VAL A 71 -6.70 -1.35 -1.78
C VAL A 71 -6.09 -1.36 -3.17
N CYS A 72 -4.83 -1.77 -3.26
CA CYS A 72 -4.10 -1.86 -4.54
C CYS A 72 -4.47 -3.17 -5.23
N LEU A 73 -4.91 -3.06 -6.48
CA LEU A 73 -5.35 -4.16 -7.32
C LEU A 73 -4.61 -4.14 -8.66
N ARG A 74 -4.38 -5.30 -9.23
CA ARG A 74 -3.89 -5.43 -10.60
C ARG A 74 -5.00 -5.03 -11.58
N ASP A 75 -4.62 -4.74 -12.82
CA ASP A 75 -5.57 -4.40 -13.89
C ASP A 75 -6.61 -5.52 -14.12
N GLU A 76 -6.16 -6.78 -14.15
CA GLU A 76 -7.04 -7.94 -14.31
C GLU A 76 -8.05 -8.11 -13.16
N ASP A 77 -7.68 -7.76 -11.92
CA ASP A 77 -8.60 -7.80 -10.78
C ASP A 77 -9.64 -6.70 -10.87
N CYS A 78 -9.24 -5.49 -11.30
CA CYS A 78 -10.18 -4.41 -11.56
C CYS A 78 -11.17 -4.76 -12.69
N GLN A 79 -10.70 -5.44 -13.75
CA GLN A 79 -11.56 -5.91 -14.82
C GLN A 79 -12.52 -7.00 -14.35
N ARG A 80 -12.03 -8.00 -13.63
CA ARG A 80 -12.83 -9.09 -13.07
C ARG A 80 -13.93 -8.56 -12.15
N LEU A 81 -13.61 -7.60 -11.30
CA LEU A 81 -14.54 -6.98 -10.34
C LEU A 81 -15.38 -5.86 -10.96
N GLN A 82 -15.21 -5.56 -12.26
CA GLN A 82 -15.89 -4.47 -12.97
C GLN A 82 -15.77 -3.13 -12.25
N LEU A 83 -14.53 -2.76 -11.90
CA LEU A 83 -14.21 -1.50 -11.24
C LEU A 83 -13.75 -0.46 -12.29
N PRO A 84 -14.64 0.42 -12.79
CA PRO A 84 -14.25 1.49 -13.70
C PRO A 84 -13.41 2.54 -12.97
N GLN A 85 -12.67 3.33 -13.72
CA GLN A 85 -12.02 4.51 -13.17
C GLN A 85 -13.06 5.45 -12.54
N MET A 86 -12.66 6.11 -11.46
CA MET A 86 -13.54 7.04 -10.73
C MET A 86 -14.03 8.20 -11.62
N VAL A 87 -13.19 8.61 -12.57
CA VAL A 87 -13.51 9.67 -13.53
C VAL A 87 -13.14 9.25 -14.96
N PRO A 88 -13.87 9.72 -15.99
CA PRO A 88 -13.55 9.41 -17.39
C PRO A 88 -12.17 9.93 -17.82
N THR A 89 -11.77 11.10 -17.30
CA THR A 89 -10.47 11.73 -17.57
C THR A 89 -9.78 12.02 -16.25
N ASN A 90 -8.65 11.34 -16.01
CA ASN A 90 -7.84 11.57 -14.83
C ASN A 90 -6.97 12.81 -15.05
N THR A 91 -7.20 13.86 -14.26
CA THR A 91 -6.41 15.11 -14.25
C THR A 91 -5.48 15.23 -13.05
N ASN A 92 -5.37 14.15 -12.23
CA ASN A 92 -4.45 14.13 -11.09
C ASN A 92 -2.99 14.20 -11.58
N THR A 93 -2.20 15.10 -11.01
CA THR A 93 -0.80 15.35 -11.41
C THR A 93 0.09 14.13 -11.22
N GLN A 94 -0.17 13.32 -10.20
CA GLN A 94 0.56 12.08 -9.91
C GLN A 94 0.03 10.88 -10.71
N GLY A 95 -1.09 11.04 -11.41
CA GLY A 95 -1.69 10.03 -12.25
C GLY A 95 -2.22 8.81 -11.48
N THR A 96 -2.50 8.95 -10.18
CA THR A 96 -3.05 7.87 -9.33
C THR A 96 -4.38 7.38 -9.89
N ALA A 97 -4.44 6.09 -10.18
CA ALA A 97 -5.57 5.49 -10.90
C ALA A 97 -6.65 4.98 -9.94
N PHE A 98 -7.35 5.91 -9.29
CA PHE A 98 -8.53 5.59 -8.48
C PHE A 98 -9.63 4.96 -9.34
N THR A 99 -10.23 3.89 -8.82
CA THR A 99 -11.51 3.38 -9.33
C THR A 99 -12.66 3.93 -8.48
N VAL A 100 -13.90 3.59 -8.86
CA VAL A 100 -15.05 3.84 -7.97
C VAL A 100 -14.79 3.19 -6.61
N SER A 101 -15.17 3.87 -5.54
CA SER A 101 -15.05 3.34 -4.17
C SER A 101 -16.01 2.17 -3.96
N ILE A 102 -15.66 1.29 -3.02
CA ILE A 102 -16.35 0.01 -2.81
C ILE A 102 -16.70 -0.25 -1.36
N GLU A 103 -17.66 -1.16 -1.20
CA GLU A 103 -18.03 -1.77 0.07
C GLU A 103 -18.34 -3.26 -0.13
N ALA A 104 -18.11 -4.14 0.86
CA ALA A 104 -18.54 -5.52 0.74
C ALA A 104 -20.07 -5.62 0.77
N ALA A 105 -20.63 -6.43 -0.14
CA ALA A 105 -22.06 -6.66 -0.20
C ALA A 105 -22.59 -7.47 1.03
N VAL A 106 -21.69 -8.21 1.69
CA VAL A 106 -22.01 -9.04 2.85
C VAL A 106 -20.96 -8.81 3.95
N GLY A 107 -21.41 -8.79 5.19
CA GLY A 107 -20.53 -8.68 6.36
C GLY A 107 -20.14 -7.26 6.73
N CYS A 108 -20.72 -6.24 6.09
CA CYS A 108 -20.58 -4.84 6.45
C CYS A 108 -21.84 -4.30 7.14
N THR A 109 -21.65 -3.30 8.00
CA THR A 109 -22.72 -2.49 8.58
C THR A 109 -22.85 -1.16 7.85
N THR A 110 -22.11 -0.14 8.31
CA THR A 110 -22.04 1.18 7.66
C THR A 110 -20.85 1.36 6.74
N GLY A 111 -19.95 0.37 6.67
CA GLY A 111 -18.75 0.38 5.83
C GLY A 111 -17.55 1.12 6.42
N VAL A 112 -17.72 1.86 7.51
CA VAL A 112 -16.71 2.81 8.02
C VAL A 112 -15.79 2.17 9.07
N SER A 113 -16.31 1.21 9.85
CA SER A 113 -15.54 0.58 10.93
C SER A 113 -14.32 -0.18 10.40
N ALA A 114 -13.33 -0.40 11.25
CA ALA A 114 -12.16 -1.22 10.89
C ALA A 114 -12.58 -2.63 10.43
N ALA A 115 -13.58 -3.22 11.07
CA ALA A 115 -14.11 -4.53 10.69
C ALA A 115 -14.76 -4.50 9.31
N ASP A 116 -15.58 -3.50 9.01
CA ASP A 116 -16.24 -3.33 7.72
C ASP A 116 -15.23 -3.13 6.59
N ARG A 117 -14.18 -2.29 6.82
CA ARG A 117 -13.12 -2.06 5.82
C ARG A 117 -12.31 -3.33 5.58
N VAL A 118 -12.01 -4.12 6.62
CA VAL A 118 -11.36 -5.43 6.45
C VAL A 118 -12.25 -6.38 5.63
N ALA A 119 -13.54 -6.44 5.90
CA ALA A 119 -14.49 -7.26 5.12
C ALA A 119 -14.49 -6.85 3.64
N THR A 120 -14.54 -5.55 3.37
CA THR A 120 -14.50 -4.98 2.02
C THR A 120 -13.20 -5.32 1.29
N ILE A 121 -12.06 -5.14 1.95
CA ILE A 121 -10.74 -5.44 1.36
C ILE A 121 -10.62 -6.93 1.06
N LYS A 122 -11.04 -7.80 1.98
CA LYS A 122 -11.02 -9.25 1.76
C LYS A 122 -11.93 -9.69 0.62
N ALA A 123 -13.10 -9.07 0.45
CA ALA A 123 -13.98 -9.32 -0.69
C ALA A 123 -13.32 -8.91 -2.02
N ALA A 124 -12.69 -7.73 -2.06
CA ALA A 124 -11.97 -7.25 -3.26
C ALA A 124 -10.73 -8.10 -3.58
N ALA A 125 -9.99 -8.53 -2.56
CA ALA A 125 -8.76 -9.34 -2.70
C ALA A 125 -9.03 -10.82 -3.00
N ASN A 126 -10.29 -11.28 -2.91
CA ASN A 126 -10.63 -12.67 -3.20
C ASN A 126 -10.38 -12.98 -4.69
N PRO A 127 -9.48 -13.93 -5.04
CA PRO A 127 -9.20 -14.28 -6.43
C PRO A 127 -10.41 -14.83 -7.18
N ASN A 128 -11.40 -15.37 -6.47
CA ASN A 128 -12.67 -15.86 -7.01
C ASN A 128 -13.82 -14.84 -6.83
N GLY A 129 -13.51 -13.63 -6.34
CA GLY A 129 -14.50 -12.57 -6.09
C GLY A 129 -15.18 -12.12 -7.38
N LYS A 130 -16.46 -11.78 -7.28
CA LYS A 130 -17.32 -11.36 -8.38
C LYS A 130 -17.74 -9.90 -8.19
N PRO A 131 -18.22 -9.22 -9.25
CA PRO A 131 -18.74 -7.85 -9.13
C PRO A 131 -19.84 -7.69 -8.08
N GLU A 132 -20.68 -8.71 -7.89
CA GLU A 132 -21.81 -8.73 -6.96
C GLU A 132 -21.37 -8.82 -5.49
N ASP A 133 -20.14 -9.21 -5.21
CA ASP A 133 -19.58 -9.25 -3.86
C ASP A 133 -19.26 -7.85 -3.31
N LEU A 134 -19.36 -6.83 -4.19
CA LEU A 134 -19.03 -5.44 -3.87
C LEU A 134 -20.19 -4.50 -4.21
N LEU A 135 -20.52 -3.63 -3.28
CA LEU A 135 -21.40 -2.46 -3.51
C LEU A 135 -20.55 -1.26 -3.96
N ARG A 136 -21.18 -0.30 -4.61
CA ARG A 136 -20.59 0.95 -5.13
C ARG A 136 -21.60 2.09 -4.98
N PRO A 137 -21.22 3.26 -4.44
CA PRO A 137 -19.91 3.57 -3.81
C PRO A 137 -19.76 2.94 -2.43
N GLY A 138 -18.59 3.12 -1.80
CA GLY A 138 -18.29 2.67 -0.44
C GLY A 138 -17.15 3.47 0.20
N HIS A 139 -16.53 2.93 1.25
CA HIS A 139 -15.54 3.62 2.08
C HIS A 139 -14.10 3.06 1.94
N VAL A 140 -13.87 2.18 0.98
CA VAL A 140 -12.53 1.72 0.58
C VAL A 140 -12.30 2.12 -0.88
N TYR A 141 -11.09 2.59 -1.18
CA TYR A 141 -10.73 3.15 -2.47
C TYR A 141 -9.78 2.20 -3.23
N PRO A 142 -10.25 1.47 -4.25
CA PRO A 142 -9.34 0.65 -5.05
C PRO A 142 -8.46 1.52 -5.95
N LEU A 143 -7.18 1.15 -6.01
CA LEU A 143 -6.18 1.74 -6.90
C LEU A 143 -5.74 0.69 -7.92
N ARG A 144 -5.78 1.04 -9.19
CA ARG A 144 -5.33 0.18 -10.29
C ARG A 144 -3.85 0.38 -10.55
N ALA A 145 -3.02 -0.61 -10.20
CA ALA A 145 -1.59 -0.58 -10.46
C ALA A 145 -1.24 -0.70 -11.95
N ARG A 146 -0.13 -0.09 -12.37
CA ARG A 146 0.47 -0.29 -13.68
C ARG A 146 1.07 -1.69 -13.77
N LYS A 147 1.01 -2.32 -14.98
CA LYS A 147 1.47 -3.71 -15.19
C LYS A 147 2.96 -3.89 -14.95
N GLY A 148 3.76 -2.89 -15.31
CA GLY A 148 5.21 -2.88 -15.11
C GLY A 148 5.64 -2.64 -13.66
N GLY A 149 4.69 -2.37 -12.74
CA GLY A 149 4.98 -2.09 -11.34
C GLY A 149 5.82 -0.83 -11.17
N VAL A 150 6.72 -0.79 -10.18
CA VAL A 150 7.58 0.37 -9.89
C VAL A 150 8.54 0.72 -11.04
N LEU A 151 8.80 -0.21 -11.96
CA LEU A 151 9.63 0.07 -13.15
C LEU A 151 8.87 0.89 -14.21
N GLU A 152 7.54 0.89 -14.18
CA GLU A 152 6.69 1.70 -15.06
C GLU A 152 6.25 3.01 -14.38
N ARG A 153 5.86 2.94 -13.10
CA ARG A 153 5.46 4.10 -12.29
C ARG A 153 5.97 3.95 -10.85
N ARG A 154 6.81 4.89 -10.43
CA ARG A 154 7.47 4.89 -9.11
C ARG A 154 6.53 5.36 -8.00
N GLY A 155 5.37 4.71 -7.83
CA GLY A 155 4.35 5.08 -6.85
C GLY A 155 4.08 3.97 -5.84
N HIS A 156 3.49 4.35 -4.69
CA HIS A 156 3.12 3.44 -3.60
C HIS A 156 2.16 2.32 -4.04
N THR A 157 1.25 2.60 -5.00
CA THR A 157 0.33 1.61 -5.58
C THR A 157 1.10 0.46 -6.23
N GLU A 158 2.06 0.79 -7.10
CA GLU A 158 2.90 -0.16 -7.80
C GLU A 158 3.84 -0.88 -6.84
N ALA A 159 4.42 -0.14 -5.88
CA ALA A 159 5.26 -0.72 -4.84
C ALA A 159 4.51 -1.77 -4.01
N THR A 160 3.24 -1.51 -3.67
CA THR A 160 2.40 -2.46 -2.94
C THR A 160 2.24 -3.77 -3.72
N ILE A 161 1.89 -3.71 -5.00
CA ILE A 161 1.71 -4.91 -5.83
C ILE A 161 3.03 -5.69 -5.99
N ASP A 162 4.13 -4.98 -6.26
CA ASP A 162 5.44 -5.61 -6.42
C ASP A 162 5.91 -6.29 -5.13
N LEU A 163 5.74 -5.65 -3.98
CA LEU A 163 6.07 -6.23 -2.68
C LEU A 163 5.27 -7.52 -2.42
N MET A 164 3.96 -7.51 -2.68
CA MET A 164 3.13 -8.71 -2.50
C MET A 164 3.57 -9.85 -3.42
N ARG A 165 3.85 -9.55 -4.71
CA ARG A 165 4.35 -10.55 -5.68
C ARG A 165 5.69 -11.13 -5.26
N LEU A 166 6.66 -10.29 -4.89
CA LEU A 166 8.00 -10.70 -4.46
C LEU A 166 7.97 -11.47 -3.14
N ALA A 167 7.02 -11.16 -2.26
CA ALA A 167 6.81 -11.91 -1.03
C ALA A 167 6.13 -13.27 -1.26
N GLY A 168 5.60 -13.55 -2.46
CA GLY A 168 4.83 -14.77 -2.76
C GLY A 168 3.44 -14.77 -2.14
N LEU A 169 2.88 -13.59 -1.87
CA LEU A 169 1.54 -13.37 -1.32
C LEU A 169 0.54 -13.07 -2.44
N ASN A 170 -0.74 -13.03 -2.09
CA ASN A 170 -1.77 -12.52 -3.00
C ASN A 170 -1.34 -11.12 -3.50
N PRO A 171 -1.24 -10.88 -4.83
CA PRO A 171 -0.79 -9.61 -5.38
C PRO A 171 -1.84 -8.49 -5.21
N CYS A 172 -2.25 -8.30 -3.98
CA CYS A 172 -3.20 -7.31 -3.51
C CYS A 172 -2.79 -6.86 -2.11
N GLY A 173 -2.66 -5.57 -1.89
CA GLY A 173 -2.27 -5.00 -0.61
C GLY A 173 -3.09 -3.77 -0.26
N VAL A 174 -2.95 -3.34 0.98
CA VAL A 174 -3.62 -2.13 1.50
C VAL A 174 -2.55 -1.10 1.78
N LEU A 175 -2.83 0.15 1.45
CA LEU A 175 -1.98 1.27 1.80
C LEU A 175 -2.80 2.45 2.36
N CYS A 176 -2.13 3.26 3.18
CA CYS A 176 -2.62 4.56 3.62
C CYS A 176 -1.43 5.42 4.05
N GLU A 177 -1.46 6.67 3.69
CA GLU A 177 -0.39 7.65 3.93
C GLU A 177 -0.31 8.00 5.42
N LEU A 178 0.91 7.94 6.01
CA LEU A 178 1.14 8.29 7.42
C LEU A 178 1.02 9.80 7.61
N MET A 179 0.28 10.19 8.64
CA MET A 179 -0.01 11.60 8.96
C MET A 179 0.50 11.96 10.35
N ASN A 180 1.04 13.17 10.51
CA ASN A 180 1.41 13.73 11.78
C ASN A 180 0.18 14.18 12.59
N GLU A 181 0.32 14.33 13.91
CA GLU A 181 -0.77 14.77 14.80
C GLU A 181 -1.34 16.15 14.41
N ASP A 182 -0.52 17.01 13.77
CA ASP A 182 -0.94 18.34 13.31
C ASP A 182 -1.66 18.30 11.94
N GLY A 183 -1.82 17.12 11.34
CA GLY A 183 -2.48 16.92 10.05
C GLY A 183 -1.55 17.08 8.85
N THR A 184 -0.25 17.34 9.04
CA THR A 184 0.73 17.32 7.95
C THR A 184 1.14 15.90 7.60
N MET A 185 1.62 15.68 6.35
CA MET A 185 2.09 14.35 5.95
C MET A 185 3.47 14.06 6.53
N SER A 186 3.64 12.85 7.08
CA SER A 186 4.91 12.40 7.67
C SER A 186 5.98 12.22 6.60
N LYS A 187 7.19 12.73 6.88
CA LYS A 187 8.37 12.56 6.05
C LYS A 187 9.26 11.45 6.61
N LEU A 188 10.35 11.14 5.93
CA LEU A 188 11.23 10.03 6.30
C LEU A 188 11.59 9.97 7.80
N PRO A 189 11.95 11.06 8.51
CA PRO A 189 12.26 11.00 9.95
C PRO A 189 11.08 10.53 10.81
N GLU A 190 9.88 11.06 10.56
CA GLU A 190 8.66 10.70 11.28
C GLU A 190 8.24 9.27 10.94
N VAL A 191 8.36 8.88 9.67
CA VAL A 191 8.11 7.50 9.20
C VAL A 191 9.03 6.51 9.91
N CYS A 192 10.33 6.81 10.05
CA CYS A 192 11.26 5.98 10.79
C CYS A 192 10.87 5.87 12.28
N THR A 193 10.48 6.97 12.90
CA THR A 193 10.03 6.98 14.29
C THR A 193 8.79 6.11 14.50
N PHE A 194 7.83 6.19 13.59
CA PHE A 194 6.64 5.34 13.61
C PHE A 194 6.99 3.86 13.39
N ALA A 195 7.84 3.57 12.40
CA ALA A 195 8.28 2.21 12.08
C ALA A 195 9.00 1.55 13.26
N ASP A 196 9.92 2.26 13.93
CA ASP A 196 10.64 1.76 15.10
C ASP A 196 9.68 1.47 16.27
N LYS A 197 8.71 2.35 16.53
CA LYS A 197 7.67 2.17 17.56
C LYS A 197 6.85 0.90 17.31
N HIS A 198 6.61 0.54 16.06
CA HIS A 198 5.76 -0.59 15.69
C HIS A 198 6.53 -1.82 15.20
N GLY A 199 7.87 -1.80 15.23
CA GLY A 199 8.73 -2.91 14.81
C GLY A 199 8.61 -3.26 13.33
N MET A 200 8.45 -2.24 12.47
CA MET A 200 8.29 -2.35 11.02
C MET A 200 9.60 -1.98 10.30
N CYS A 201 9.81 -2.55 9.12
CA CYS A 201 10.87 -2.14 8.21
C CYS A 201 10.45 -0.90 7.41
N VAL A 202 11.43 -0.05 7.06
CA VAL A 202 11.25 1.07 6.12
C VAL A 202 12.09 0.83 4.89
N ILE A 203 11.50 0.98 3.71
CA ILE A 203 12.17 0.98 2.41
C ILE A 203 11.73 2.20 1.60
N SER A 204 12.50 2.53 0.56
CA SER A 204 12.04 3.48 -0.45
C SER A 204 11.51 2.78 -1.70
N VAL A 205 10.71 3.49 -2.51
CA VAL A 205 10.33 3.02 -3.85
C VAL A 205 11.58 2.79 -4.70
N ASP A 206 12.62 3.61 -4.53
CA ASP A 206 13.89 3.44 -5.22
C ASP A 206 14.62 2.14 -4.84
N ASP A 207 14.59 1.75 -3.55
CA ASP A 207 15.13 0.46 -3.11
C ASP A 207 14.46 -0.70 -3.87
N LEU A 208 13.14 -0.63 -4.03
CA LEU A 208 12.39 -1.66 -4.74
C LEU A 208 12.69 -1.67 -6.25
N VAL A 209 12.90 -0.51 -6.86
CA VAL A 209 13.38 -0.40 -8.26
C VAL A 209 14.75 -1.05 -8.42
N GLN A 210 15.71 -0.71 -7.55
CA GLN A 210 17.05 -1.31 -7.56
C GLN A 210 16.99 -2.83 -7.37
N TYR A 211 16.19 -3.29 -6.42
CA TYR A 211 15.99 -4.72 -6.16
C TYR A 211 15.45 -5.44 -7.39
N ARG A 212 14.39 -4.94 -8.03
CA ARG A 212 13.79 -5.56 -9.20
C ARG A 212 14.76 -5.62 -10.38
N ILE A 213 15.54 -4.57 -10.61
CA ILE A 213 16.59 -4.55 -11.65
C ILE A 213 17.65 -5.60 -11.35
N ALA A 214 18.17 -5.65 -10.12
CA ALA A 214 19.23 -6.59 -9.72
C ALA A 214 18.79 -8.06 -9.79
N LYS A 215 17.51 -8.35 -9.52
CA LYS A 215 16.95 -9.72 -9.51
C LYS A 215 16.31 -10.12 -10.83
N ASN A 216 16.20 -9.24 -11.83
CA ASN A 216 15.42 -9.44 -13.06
C ASN A 216 13.97 -9.88 -12.77
N ALA A 217 13.31 -9.25 -11.81
CA ALA A 217 12.01 -9.62 -11.26
C ALA A 217 10.89 -8.61 -11.59
#